data_ee0fbc95147455a21aa3d2617f7970a7
#
_entry.id   ee0fbc95147455a21aa3d2617f7970a7
#
_cell.length_a   1.000
_cell.length_b   1.000
_cell.length_c   1.000
_cell.angle_alpha   90.00
_cell.angle_beta   90.00
_cell.angle_gamma   90.00
#
_symmetry.space_group_name_H-M   'P 1'
#
loop_
_entity.id
_entity.type
_entity.pdbx_description
1 polymer ?
#
loop_
_entity_poly.entity_id
_entity_poly.type
_entity_poly.pdbx_seq_one_letter_code
_entity_poly.pdbx_strand_id
1 'polypeptide(L)'
;MRETNGGIGAAAAVRPSRGRPPRYSQEELLGLIVAVFNDRGYEATSMTDLAAATGLTKSAFYHHFSSKEQLLRMAVDRALDALSAALDRTSAAPARPAVDRLEQAVRLTAQTLIDELPYVTLLLRIRGNTDVERAALARRRAIDARLADLVAAAAAGGQIRHDIDPRLVSRLLFGMINSIHEWYRPDNRTGTRQAIVEAAVSLSLGGLRLPAAPAAQAGHTKER
;
A
#
# COMPACT_ATOMS: atom_id res chain seq x y z
N MET A 1 8.50 71.40 48.79
CA MET A 1 8.11 71.61 47.39
C MET A 1 9.17 71.01 46.49
N ARG A 2 8.96 69.78 45.98
CA ARG A 2 9.44 69.20 44.77
C ARG A 2 9.10 67.70 44.74
N GLU A 3 8.20 67.37 43.85
CA GLU A 3 7.79 66.01 43.55
C GLU A 3 8.90 65.26 42.85
N THR A 4 9.07 63.98 43.16
CA THR A 4 9.90 63.04 42.44
C THR A 4 9.00 61.97 41.90
N ASN A 5 8.86 61.97 40.60
CA ASN A 5 8.07 61.07 39.80
C ASN A 5 8.82 59.73 39.65
N GLY A 6 8.21 58.64 40.17
CA GLY A 6 8.75 57.28 40.05
C GLY A 6 8.30 56.65 38.76
N GLY A 7 9.24 56.45 37.84
CA GLY A 7 9.02 55.72 36.60
C GLY A 7 8.85 54.23 36.84
N ILE A 8 7.68 53.69 36.45
CA ILE A 8 7.38 52.27 36.45
C ILE A 8 7.98 51.65 35.17
N GLY A 9 9.01 50.83 35.35
CA GLY A 9 9.65 50.06 34.24
C GLY A 9 8.67 49.03 33.69
N ALA A 10 8.29 49.21 32.42
CA ALA A 10 7.53 48.23 31.67
C ALA A 10 8.36 46.98 31.43
N ALA A 11 7.93 45.85 31.96
CA ALA A 11 8.49 44.54 31.67
C ALA A 11 8.21 44.20 30.19
N ALA A 12 9.29 44.14 29.41
CA ALA A 12 9.20 43.68 28.01
C ALA A 12 8.77 42.21 27.97
N ALA A 13 7.60 41.97 27.48
CA ALA A 13 7.10 40.61 27.18
C ALA A 13 8.01 39.96 26.15
N VAL A 14 8.71 38.92 26.55
CA VAL A 14 9.50 38.04 25.69
C VAL A 14 8.51 37.31 24.76
N ARG A 15 8.45 37.73 23.49
CA ARG A 15 7.71 37.03 22.45
C ARG A 15 8.38 35.67 22.25
N PRO A 16 7.63 34.53 22.28
CA PRO A 16 8.20 33.24 21.95
C PRO A 16 8.67 33.29 20.48
N SER A 17 9.94 32.95 20.27
CA SER A 17 10.53 32.84 18.92
C SER A 17 9.73 31.78 18.16
N ARG A 18 9.11 32.16 17.04
CA ARG A 18 8.55 31.21 16.08
C ARG A 18 9.70 30.34 15.61
N GLY A 19 9.76 29.11 16.10
CA GLY A 19 10.72 28.12 15.65
C GLY A 19 10.67 28.02 14.13
N ARG A 20 11.83 27.89 13.50
CA ARG A 20 11.96 27.59 12.06
C ARG A 20 11.05 26.39 11.77
N PRO A 21 10.22 26.44 10.70
CA PRO A 21 9.35 25.29 10.37
C PRO A 21 10.19 24.02 10.30
N PRO A 22 9.69 22.88 10.77
CA PRO A 22 10.44 21.63 10.75
C PRO A 22 10.90 21.36 9.32
N ARG A 23 12.16 20.97 9.16
CA ARG A 23 12.82 20.77 7.85
C ARG A 23 12.14 19.64 7.05
N TYR A 24 11.43 18.72 7.73
CA TYR A 24 10.73 17.58 7.18
C TYR A 24 9.41 17.38 7.92
N SER A 25 8.37 16.97 7.19
CA SER A 25 7.15 16.43 7.78
C SER A 25 7.41 15.04 8.36
N GLN A 26 6.53 14.57 9.24
CA GLN A 26 6.62 13.20 9.78
C GLN A 26 6.54 12.14 8.66
N GLU A 27 5.77 12.41 7.61
CA GLU A 27 5.63 11.53 6.45
C GLU A 27 6.93 11.44 5.63
N GLU A 28 7.58 12.56 5.37
CA GLU A 28 8.88 12.58 4.68
C GLU A 28 9.95 11.84 5.48
N LEU A 29 9.98 12.03 6.81
CA LEU A 29 10.87 11.30 7.70
C LEU A 29 10.59 9.79 7.66
N LEU A 30 9.33 9.38 7.69
CA LEU A 30 8.95 7.97 7.59
C LEU A 30 9.40 7.36 6.25
N GLY A 31 9.28 8.11 5.15
CA GLY A 31 9.77 7.67 3.84
C GLY A 31 11.28 7.40 3.83
N LEU A 32 12.09 8.29 4.41
CA LEU A 32 13.54 8.10 4.55
C LEU A 32 13.87 6.87 5.41
N ILE A 33 13.15 6.68 6.51
CA ILE A 33 13.30 5.54 7.43
C ILE A 33 13.00 4.21 6.71
N VAL A 34 11.89 4.16 5.96
CA VAL A 34 11.49 2.98 5.20
C VAL A 34 12.53 2.63 4.12
N ALA A 35 13.14 3.64 3.48
CA ALA A 35 14.23 3.41 2.54
C ALA A 35 15.43 2.73 3.23
N VAL A 36 15.80 3.16 4.45
CA VAL A 36 16.87 2.52 5.24
C VAL A 36 16.50 1.08 5.62
N PHE A 37 15.25 0.84 6.06
CA PHE A 37 14.79 -0.52 6.37
C PHE A 37 14.83 -1.44 5.14
N ASN A 38 14.48 -0.93 3.97
CA ASN A 38 14.53 -1.69 2.72
C ASN A 38 15.95 -1.98 2.26
N ASP A 39 16.89 -1.06 2.49
CA ASP A 39 18.29 -1.21 2.11
C ASP A 39 19.06 -2.15 3.04
N ARG A 40 19.01 -1.90 4.35
CA ARG A 40 19.83 -2.58 5.36
C ARG A 40 19.11 -3.72 6.08
N GLY A 41 17.80 -3.78 5.98
CA GLY A 41 16.95 -4.68 6.77
C GLY A 41 16.53 -4.07 8.10
N TYR A 42 15.30 -4.39 8.52
CA TYR A 42 14.73 -3.89 9.78
C TYR A 42 15.57 -4.30 11.00
N GLU A 43 15.93 -5.59 11.12
CA GLU A 43 16.67 -6.08 12.30
C GLU A 43 18.06 -5.47 12.42
N ALA A 44 18.74 -5.28 11.30
CA ALA A 44 20.11 -4.76 11.27
C ALA A 44 20.21 -3.24 11.50
N THR A 45 19.08 -2.53 11.58
CA THR A 45 19.04 -1.08 11.69
C THR A 45 18.74 -0.65 13.12
N SER A 46 19.56 0.26 13.69
CA SER A 46 19.34 0.87 15.01
C SER A 46 18.62 2.21 14.91
N MET A 47 18.02 2.69 16.02
CA MET A 47 17.45 4.04 16.12
C MET A 47 18.49 5.14 15.87
N THR A 48 19.76 4.88 16.19
CA THR A 48 20.88 5.82 15.93
C THR A 48 21.16 5.92 14.42
N ASP A 49 21.13 4.79 13.70
CA ASP A 49 21.31 4.78 12.24
C ASP A 49 20.20 5.55 11.53
N LEU A 50 18.95 5.39 12.02
CA LEU A 50 17.78 6.10 11.50
C LEU A 50 17.88 7.61 11.74
N ALA A 51 18.29 8.02 12.95
CA ALA A 51 18.51 9.43 13.25
C ALA A 51 19.59 10.04 12.33
N ALA A 52 20.70 9.33 12.12
CA ALA A 52 21.76 9.76 11.22
C ALA A 52 21.25 9.88 9.77
N ALA A 53 20.49 8.91 9.29
CA ALA A 53 19.96 8.91 7.92
C ALA A 53 18.95 10.05 7.66
N THR A 54 18.19 10.48 8.68
CA THR A 54 17.26 11.62 8.56
C THR A 54 17.92 12.99 8.70
N GLY A 55 19.21 13.04 9.09
CA GLY A 55 19.93 14.28 9.36
C GLY A 55 19.42 15.05 10.58
N LEU A 56 18.64 14.39 11.45
CA LEU A 56 18.17 14.95 12.71
C LEU A 56 19.16 14.67 13.84
N THR A 57 19.18 15.57 14.83
CA THR A 57 19.87 15.25 16.09
C THR A 57 19.14 14.10 16.78
N LYS A 58 19.86 13.28 17.55
CA LYS A 58 19.28 12.16 18.30
C LYS A 58 18.08 12.60 19.15
N SER A 59 18.17 13.73 19.84
CA SER A 59 17.07 14.27 20.65
C SER A 59 15.86 14.62 19.82
N ALA A 60 16.03 15.32 18.68
CA ALA A 60 14.94 15.66 17.77
C ALA A 60 14.28 14.40 17.18
N PHE A 61 15.07 13.40 16.82
CA PHE A 61 14.56 12.13 16.29
C PHE A 61 13.69 11.40 17.31
N TYR A 62 14.15 11.26 18.57
CA TYR A 62 13.38 10.63 19.63
C TYR A 62 12.16 11.45 20.08
N HIS A 63 12.11 12.74 19.75
CA HIS A 63 10.89 13.53 19.95
C HIS A 63 9.79 13.14 18.93
N HIS A 64 10.16 12.74 17.73
CA HIS A 64 9.20 12.28 16.70
C HIS A 64 8.84 10.80 16.84
N PHE A 65 9.78 9.94 17.22
CA PHE A 65 9.61 8.50 17.19
C PHE A 65 10.16 7.83 18.45
N SER A 66 9.28 7.14 19.18
CA SER A 66 9.61 6.53 20.47
C SER A 66 10.40 5.22 20.35
N SER A 67 10.18 4.44 19.26
CA SER A 67 10.81 3.14 19.09
C SER A 67 10.89 2.71 17.62
N LYS A 68 11.78 1.76 17.32
CA LYS A 68 11.89 1.12 16.01
C LYS A 68 10.63 0.35 15.64
N GLU A 69 9.96 -0.24 16.62
CA GLU A 69 8.69 -0.95 16.42
C GLU A 69 7.54 -0.01 16.04
N GLN A 70 7.51 1.20 16.63
CA GLN A 70 6.53 2.23 16.22
C GLN A 70 6.72 2.59 14.75
N LEU A 71 7.95 2.78 14.30
CA LEU A 71 8.28 3.09 12.91
C LEU A 71 7.88 1.98 11.96
N LEU A 72 8.17 0.72 12.33
CA LEU A 72 7.72 -0.44 11.56
C LEU A 72 6.20 -0.48 11.46
N ARG A 73 5.50 -0.30 12.59
CA ARG A 73 4.03 -0.27 12.63
C ARG A 73 3.47 0.79 11.69
N MET A 74 3.95 2.02 11.79
CA MET A 74 3.49 3.13 10.94
C MET A 74 3.69 2.80 9.45
N ALA A 75 4.81 2.22 9.10
CA ALA A 75 5.13 1.88 7.72
C ALA A 75 4.26 0.74 7.17
N VAL A 76 4.09 -0.35 7.92
CA VAL A 76 3.29 -1.49 7.45
C VAL A 76 1.79 -1.18 7.49
N ASP A 77 1.32 -0.37 8.46
CA ASP A 77 -0.07 0.07 8.52
C ASP A 77 -0.42 0.92 7.31
N ARG A 78 0.44 1.86 6.89
CA ARG A 78 0.25 2.65 5.67
C ARG A 78 0.01 1.76 4.44
N ALA A 79 0.85 0.75 4.22
CA ALA A 79 0.69 -0.18 3.10
C ALA A 79 -0.62 -0.98 3.19
N LEU A 80 -0.94 -1.50 4.38
CA LEU A 80 -2.14 -2.30 4.62
C LEU A 80 -3.42 -1.48 4.50
N ASP A 81 -3.41 -0.24 4.99
CA ASP A 81 -4.56 0.68 4.88
C ASP A 81 -4.82 1.04 3.42
N ALA A 82 -3.77 1.35 2.65
CA ALA A 82 -3.88 1.64 1.23
C ALA A 82 -4.44 0.44 0.44
N LEU A 83 -3.95 -0.78 0.70
CA LEU A 83 -4.45 -2.01 0.08
C LEU A 83 -5.90 -2.33 0.49
N SER A 84 -6.26 -2.15 1.78
CA SER A 84 -7.64 -2.32 2.24
C SER A 84 -8.58 -1.33 1.56
N ALA A 85 -8.21 -0.05 1.51
CA ALA A 85 -9.00 0.98 0.84
C ALA A 85 -9.17 0.71 -0.66
N ALA A 86 -8.17 0.12 -1.33
CA ALA A 86 -8.30 -0.32 -2.71
C ALA A 86 -9.41 -1.36 -2.88
N LEU A 87 -9.48 -2.37 -2.00
CA LEU A 87 -10.53 -3.39 -2.02
C LEU A 87 -11.90 -2.85 -1.57
N ASP A 88 -11.95 -1.90 -0.64
CA ASP A 88 -13.20 -1.26 -0.19
C ASP A 88 -13.91 -0.57 -1.35
N ARG A 89 -13.15 0.09 -2.24
CA ARG A 89 -13.71 0.71 -3.46
C ARG A 89 -14.39 -0.29 -4.39
N THR A 90 -13.98 -1.54 -4.40
CA THR A 90 -14.64 -2.58 -5.21
C THR A 90 -15.93 -3.07 -4.58
N SER A 91 -16.04 -3.01 -3.26
CA SER A 91 -17.24 -3.40 -2.50
C SER A 91 -18.32 -2.32 -2.54
N ALA A 92 -17.98 -1.07 -2.81
CA ALA A 92 -18.91 0.06 -2.86
C ALA A 92 -19.91 0.01 -4.05
N ALA A 93 -19.70 -0.89 -5.02
CA ALA A 93 -20.57 -1.04 -6.18
C ALA A 93 -21.13 -2.49 -6.30
N PRO A 94 -21.96 -2.95 -5.36
CA PRO A 94 -22.44 -4.35 -5.33
C PRO A 94 -23.29 -4.73 -6.55
N ALA A 95 -23.90 -3.75 -7.22
CA ALA A 95 -24.68 -3.96 -8.45
C ALA A 95 -23.83 -4.30 -9.69
N ARG A 96 -22.51 -4.09 -9.66
CA ARG A 96 -21.64 -4.47 -10.77
C ARG A 96 -21.43 -5.98 -10.78
N PRO A 97 -21.26 -6.60 -11.98
CA PRO A 97 -20.88 -7.99 -12.11
C PRO A 97 -19.64 -8.32 -11.25
N ALA A 98 -19.59 -9.52 -10.68
CA ALA A 98 -18.50 -9.90 -9.78
C ALA A 98 -17.14 -9.92 -10.52
N VAL A 99 -17.11 -10.28 -11.81
CA VAL A 99 -15.90 -10.24 -12.63
C VAL A 99 -15.37 -8.83 -12.82
N ASP A 100 -16.24 -7.82 -12.98
CA ASP A 100 -15.81 -6.43 -13.13
C ASP A 100 -15.24 -5.88 -11.82
N ARG A 101 -15.83 -6.30 -10.68
CA ARG A 101 -15.30 -5.98 -9.35
C ARG A 101 -13.94 -6.65 -9.11
N LEU A 102 -13.78 -7.90 -9.57
CA LEU A 102 -12.51 -8.61 -9.50
C LEU A 102 -11.44 -7.91 -10.37
N GLU A 103 -11.78 -7.53 -11.60
CA GLU A 103 -10.90 -6.77 -12.47
C GLU A 103 -10.46 -5.45 -11.81
N GLN A 104 -11.42 -4.72 -11.25
CA GLN A 104 -11.12 -3.49 -10.52
C GLN A 104 -10.23 -3.75 -9.29
N ALA A 105 -10.44 -4.85 -8.55
CA ALA A 105 -9.59 -5.22 -7.42
C ALA A 105 -8.15 -5.46 -7.85
N VAL A 106 -7.91 -6.22 -8.91
CA VAL A 106 -6.58 -6.46 -9.48
C VAL A 106 -5.93 -5.13 -9.89
N ARG A 107 -6.66 -4.29 -10.62
CA ARG A 107 -6.20 -2.98 -11.08
C ARG A 107 -5.78 -2.08 -9.92
N LEU A 108 -6.66 -1.89 -8.94
CA LEU A 108 -6.41 -1.02 -7.79
C LEU A 108 -5.29 -1.55 -6.91
N THR A 109 -5.18 -2.86 -6.73
CA THR A 109 -4.09 -3.47 -5.96
C THR A 109 -2.74 -3.25 -6.64
N ALA A 110 -2.64 -3.45 -7.97
CA ALA A 110 -1.42 -3.19 -8.71
C ALA A 110 -1.03 -1.69 -8.69
N GLN A 111 -2.00 -0.79 -8.82
CA GLN A 111 -1.78 0.64 -8.70
C GLN A 111 -1.25 1.01 -7.30
N THR A 112 -1.91 0.53 -6.25
CA THR A 112 -1.53 0.78 -4.86
C THR A 112 -0.12 0.26 -4.56
N LEU A 113 0.24 -0.93 -5.08
CA LEU A 113 1.59 -1.46 -4.90
C LEU A 113 2.64 -0.51 -5.49
N ILE A 114 2.40 0.01 -6.69
CA ILE A 114 3.34 0.92 -7.34
C ILE A 114 3.39 2.27 -6.62
N ASP A 115 2.24 2.81 -6.19
CA ASP A 115 2.14 4.11 -5.52
C ASP A 115 2.77 4.09 -4.13
N GLU A 116 2.63 2.98 -3.40
CA GLU A 116 3.16 2.77 -2.05
C GLU A 116 4.37 1.82 -2.05
N LEU A 117 5.12 1.75 -3.15
CA LEU A 117 6.16 0.76 -3.40
C LEU A 117 7.15 0.56 -2.24
N PRO A 118 7.73 1.60 -1.60
CA PRO A 118 8.66 1.40 -0.49
C PRO A 118 8.01 0.72 0.72
N TYR A 119 6.78 1.10 1.04
CA TYR A 119 6.02 0.58 2.19
C TYR A 119 5.53 -0.84 1.94
N VAL A 120 5.05 -1.14 0.72
CA VAL A 120 4.65 -2.50 0.32
C VAL A 120 5.88 -3.41 0.27
N THR A 121 7.02 -2.93 -0.21
CA THR A 121 8.28 -3.70 -0.19
C THR A 121 8.66 -4.11 1.23
N LEU A 122 8.57 -3.19 2.20
CA LEU A 122 8.82 -3.52 3.60
C LEU A 122 7.81 -4.54 4.13
N LEU A 123 6.51 -4.35 3.85
CA LEU A 123 5.44 -5.29 4.24
C LEU A 123 5.66 -6.70 3.67
N LEU A 124 6.20 -6.83 2.46
CA LEU A 124 6.46 -8.13 1.84
C LEU A 124 7.68 -8.84 2.43
N ARG A 125 8.58 -8.13 3.10
CA ARG A 125 9.81 -8.65 3.71
C ARG A 125 9.68 -9.07 5.17
N ILE A 126 8.61 -8.68 5.88
CA ILE A 126 8.38 -9.08 7.28
C ILE A 126 8.15 -10.57 7.38
N ARG A 127 8.59 -11.18 8.51
CA ARG A 127 8.57 -12.63 8.73
C ARG A 127 7.73 -13.06 9.94
N GLY A 128 7.28 -12.14 10.79
CA GLY A 128 6.50 -12.43 11.99
C GLY A 128 7.35 -12.56 13.24
N ASN A 129 8.54 -12.00 13.26
CA ASN A 129 9.46 -12.04 14.40
C ASN A 129 8.95 -11.22 15.58
N THR A 130 8.25 -10.12 15.33
CA THR A 130 7.70 -9.22 16.34
C THR A 130 6.17 -9.28 16.39
N ASP A 131 5.55 -8.74 17.45
CA ASP A 131 4.09 -8.62 17.55
C ASP A 131 3.52 -7.73 16.45
N VAL A 132 4.24 -6.67 16.08
CA VAL A 132 3.88 -5.78 14.97
C VAL A 132 3.83 -6.56 13.65
N GLU A 133 4.85 -7.36 13.38
CA GLU A 133 4.88 -8.17 12.15
C GLU A 133 3.79 -9.24 12.14
N ARG A 134 3.54 -9.91 13.27
CA ARG A 134 2.46 -10.90 13.37
C ARG A 134 1.08 -10.29 13.12
N ALA A 135 0.82 -9.11 13.68
CA ALA A 135 -0.42 -8.35 13.45
C ALA A 135 -0.55 -7.95 11.96
N ALA A 136 0.53 -7.44 11.35
CA ALA A 136 0.54 -7.06 9.94
C ALA A 136 0.30 -8.28 9.02
N LEU A 137 0.91 -9.43 9.29
CA LEU A 137 0.67 -10.66 8.55
C LEU A 137 -0.77 -11.18 8.71
N ALA A 138 -1.41 -10.98 9.87
CA ALA A 138 -2.81 -11.31 10.07
C ALA A 138 -3.73 -10.44 9.21
N ARG A 139 -3.49 -9.12 9.19
CA ARG A 139 -4.21 -8.17 8.31
C ARG A 139 -4.01 -8.49 6.83
N ARG A 140 -2.80 -8.84 6.42
CA ARG A 140 -2.50 -9.26 5.04
C ARG A 140 -3.31 -10.49 4.64
N ARG A 141 -3.41 -11.52 5.52
CA ARG A 141 -4.27 -12.70 5.26
C ARG A 141 -5.74 -12.33 5.11
N ALA A 142 -6.24 -11.35 5.86
CA ALA A 142 -7.62 -10.87 5.70
C ALA A 142 -7.83 -10.18 4.34
N ILE A 143 -6.84 -9.44 3.84
CA ILE A 143 -6.87 -8.84 2.48
C ILE A 143 -6.88 -9.95 1.41
N ASP A 144 -6.04 -10.98 1.56
CA ASP A 144 -6.00 -12.14 0.65
C ASP A 144 -7.36 -12.86 0.61
N ALA A 145 -8.03 -13.03 1.76
CA ALA A 145 -9.34 -13.65 1.85
C ALA A 145 -10.41 -12.85 1.10
N ARG A 146 -10.40 -11.52 1.22
CA ARG A 146 -11.36 -10.66 0.51
C ARG A 146 -11.24 -10.76 -1.01
N LEU A 147 -10.02 -10.90 -1.55
CA LEU A 147 -9.83 -11.15 -2.97
C LEU A 147 -10.35 -12.53 -3.37
N ALA A 148 -10.12 -13.56 -2.53
CA ALA A 148 -10.64 -14.91 -2.77
C ALA A 148 -12.18 -14.93 -2.80
N ASP A 149 -12.84 -14.14 -1.95
CA ASP A 149 -14.30 -14.00 -1.95
C ASP A 149 -14.82 -13.38 -3.27
N LEU A 150 -14.10 -12.39 -3.84
CA LEU A 150 -14.43 -11.83 -5.15
C LEU A 150 -14.26 -12.86 -6.27
N VAL A 151 -13.20 -13.66 -6.23
CA VAL A 151 -12.98 -14.77 -7.17
C VAL A 151 -14.11 -15.78 -7.07
N ALA A 152 -14.49 -16.21 -5.85
CA ALA A 152 -15.57 -17.15 -5.62
C ALA A 152 -16.91 -16.62 -6.15
N ALA A 153 -17.22 -15.36 -5.92
CA ALA A 153 -18.44 -14.72 -6.43
C ALA A 153 -18.47 -14.67 -7.97
N ALA A 154 -17.34 -14.35 -8.63
CA ALA A 154 -17.26 -14.34 -10.09
C ALA A 154 -17.37 -15.76 -10.69
N ALA A 155 -16.80 -16.76 -10.04
CA ALA A 155 -16.92 -18.16 -10.44
C ALA A 155 -18.36 -18.69 -10.28
N ALA A 156 -18.99 -18.40 -9.14
CA ALA A 156 -20.39 -18.77 -8.88
C ALA A 156 -21.36 -18.11 -9.88
N GLY A 157 -21.04 -16.90 -10.36
CA GLY A 157 -21.78 -16.20 -11.40
C GLY A 157 -21.53 -16.73 -12.82
N GLY A 158 -20.69 -17.76 -13.01
CA GLY A 158 -20.35 -18.32 -14.32
C GLY A 158 -19.52 -17.37 -15.21
N GLN A 159 -18.91 -16.35 -14.65
CA GLN A 159 -18.19 -15.31 -15.38
C GLN A 159 -16.71 -15.66 -15.59
N ILE A 160 -16.17 -16.51 -14.72
CA ILE A 160 -14.81 -17.05 -14.80
C ILE A 160 -14.83 -18.57 -14.57
N ARG A 161 -13.72 -19.22 -14.87
CA ARG A 161 -13.51 -20.64 -14.61
C ARG A 161 -13.70 -20.98 -13.12
N HIS A 162 -14.23 -22.15 -12.83
CA HIS A 162 -14.53 -22.64 -11.47
C HIS A 162 -13.79 -23.94 -11.10
N ASP A 163 -12.89 -24.37 -11.96
CA ASP A 163 -12.07 -25.60 -11.80
C ASP A 163 -10.83 -25.38 -10.91
N ILE A 164 -10.54 -24.15 -10.50
CA ILE A 164 -9.44 -23.80 -9.61
C ILE A 164 -9.99 -23.20 -8.32
N ASP A 165 -9.46 -23.65 -7.18
CA ASP A 165 -9.82 -23.11 -5.87
C ASP A 165 -9.64 -21.58 -5.81
N PRO A 166 -10.66 -20.81 -5.39
CA PRO A 166 -10.60 -19.34 -5.35
C PRO A 166 -9.45 -18.79 -4.49
N ARG A 167 -9.06 -19.51 -3.42
CA ARG A 167 -7.93 -19.11 -2.58
C ARG A 167 -6.60 -19.28 -3.31
N LEU A 168 -6.49 -20.34 -4.12
CA LEU A 168 -5.31 -20.55 -4.98
C LEU A 168 -5.23 -19.46 -6.05
N VAL A 169 -6.34 -19.14 -6.71
CA VAL A 169 -6.40 -18.03 -7.68
C VAL A 169 -5.97 -16.72 -7.02
N SER A 170 -6.52 -16.37 -5.85
CA SER A 170 -6.14 -15.17 -5.10
C SER A 170 -4.63 -15.11 -4.82
N ARG A 171 -4.04 -16.23 -4.37
CA ARG A 171 -2.59 -16.32 -4.12
C ARG A 171 -1.75 -16.09 -5.37
N LEU A 172 -2.16 -16.66 -6.50
CA LEU A 172 -1.47 -16.48 -7.77
C LEU A 172 -1.56 -15.03 -8.26
N LEU A 173 -2.74 -14.40 -8.15
CA LEU A 173 -2.94 -13.00 -8.48
C LEU A 173 -2.06 -12.08 -7.63
N PHE A 174 -2.09 -12.24 -6.30
CA PHE A 174 -1.21 -11.48 -5.42
C PHE A 174 0.27 -11.79 -5.65
N GLY A 175 0.63 -13.05 -5.93
CA GLY A 175 2.01 -13.43 -6.26
C GLY A 175 2.53 -12.67 -7.47
N MET A 176 1.74 -12.63 -8.54
CA MET A 176 2.08 -11.88 -9.75
C MET A 176 2.19 -10.37 -9.48
N ILE A 177 1.19 -9.77 -8.80
CA ILE A 177 1.22 -8.35 -8.48
C ILE A 177 2.41 -8.03 -7.55
N ASN A 178 2.61 -8.82 -6.52
CA ASN A 178 3.69 -8.60 -5.56
C ASN A 178 5.07 -8.70 -6.19
N SER A 179 5.27 -9.53 -7.23
CA SER A 179 6.56 -9.62 -7.93
C SER A 179 7.03 -8.26 -8.50
N ILE A 180 6.10 -7.33 -8.75
CA ILE A 180 6.42 -5.99 -9.26
C ILE A 180 7.42 -5.26 -8.35
N HIS A 181 7.37 -5.44 -7.02
CA HIS A 181 8.28 -4.78 -6.09
C HIS A 181 9.76 -5.18 -6.29
N GLU A 182 10.03 -6.33 -6.88
CA GLU A 182 11.40 -6.83 -7.07
C GLU A 182 12.10 -6.13 -8.25
N TRP A 183 11.38 -5.90 -9.33
CA TRP A 183 11.95 -5.45 -10.60
C TRP A 183 11.52 -4.03 -11.02
N TYR A 184 10.37 -3.52 -10.58
CA TYR A 184 9.92 -2.19 -10.96
C TYR A 184 10.77 -1.11 -10.29
N ARG A 185 11.21 -0.16 -11.09
CA ARG A 185 11.87 1.08 -10.64
C ARG A 185 11.27 2.24 -11.43
N PRO A 186 10.90 3.38 -10.78
CA PRO A 186 10.28 4.52 -11.45
C PRO A 186 11.09 5.04 -12.65
N ASP A 187 12.40 4.96 -12.58
CA ASP A 187 13.35 5.44 -13.61
C ASP A 187 13.72 4.38 -14.64
N ASN A 188 13.13 3.20 -14.57
CA ASN A 188 13.49 2.07 -15.42
C ASN A 188 12.65 2.02 -16.70
N ARG A 189 13.26 1.58 -17.82
CA ARG A 189 12.62 1.41 -19.13
C ARG A 189 11.65 0.22 -19.22
N THR A 190 11.35 -0.47 -18.13
CA THR A 190 10.52 -1.69 -18.10
C THR A 190 9.03 -1.45 -18.44
N GLY A 191 8.64 -0.20 -18.65
CA GLY A 191 7.27 0.20 -18.98
C GLY A 191 6.75 1.28 -18.04
N THR A 192 5.73 2.00 -18.51
CA THR A 192 5.05 2.99 -17.67
C THR A 192 4.21 2.29 -16.59
N ARG A 193 3.96 2.99 -15.46
CA ARG A 193 3.03 2.54 -14.42
C ARG A 193 1.73 2.01 -15.02
N GLN A 194 1.14 2.75 -15.95
CA GLN A 194 -0.10 2.37 -16.63
C GLN A 194 0.04 1.06 -17.40
N ALA A 195 1.11 0.89 -18.19
CA ALA A 195 1.33 -0.31 -18.98
C ALA A 195 1.48 -1.57 -18.09
N ILE A 196 2.15 -1.45 -16.94
CA ILE A 196 2.31 -2.56 -15.99
C ILE A 196 0.97 -2.95 -15.37
N VAL A 197 0.16 -1.97 -14.97
CA VAL A 197 -1.17 -2.22 -14.40
C VAL A 197 -2.07 -2.90 -15.43
N GLU A 198 -2.12 -2.40 -16.67
CA GLU A 198 -2.93 -3.00 -17.73
C GLU A 198 -2.46 -4.41 -18.08
N ALA A 199 -1.16 -4.65 -18.11
CA ALA A 199 -0.61 -5.99 -18.32
C ALA A 199 -1.02 -6.96 -17.20
N ALA A 200 -0.92 -6.52 -15.94
CA ALA A 200 -1.34 -7.33 -14.79
C ALA A 200 -2.83 -7.69 -14.86
N VAL A 201 -3.69 -6.73 -15.21
CA VAL A 201 -5.13 -6.97 -15.40
C VAL A 201 -5.37 -7.93 -16.56
N SER A 202 -4.79 -7.67 -17.73
CA SER A 202 -4.98 -8.46 -18.93
C SER A 202 -4.56 -9.93 -18.75
N LEU A 203 -3.38 -10.16 -18.15
CA LEU A 203 -2.88 -11.51 -17.88
C LEU A 203 -3.74 -12.24 -16.85
N SER A 204 -4.18 -11.53 -15.78
CA SER A 204 -5.04 -12.11 -14.76
C SER A 204 -6.37 -12.56 -15.32
N LEU A 205 -7.07 -11.66 -16.00
CA LEU A 205 -8.44 -11.90 -16.46
C LEU A 205 -8.46 -12.77 -17.72
N GLY A 206 -7.43 -12.65 -18.58
CA GLY A 206 -7.29 -13.49 -19.77
C GLY A 206 -7.17 -14.98 -19.45
N GLY A 207 -6.52 -15.34 -18.33
CA GLY A 207 -6.44 -16.72 -17.87
C GLY A 207 -7.64 -17.21 -17.04
N LEU A 208 -8.51 -16.31 -16.60
CA LEU A 208 -9.65 -16.63 -15.75
C LEU A 208 -10.99 -16.64 -16.50
N ARG A 209 -11.19 -15.75 -17.47
CA ARG A 209 -12.44 -15.68 -18.23
C ARG A 209 -12.66 -16.95 -19.04
N LEU A 210 -13.90 -17.42 -19.06
CA LEU A 210 -14.28 -18.51 -19.96
C LEU A 210 -14.24 -18.01 -21.41
N PRO A 211 -13.84 -18.85 -22.39
CA PRO A 211 -13.99 -18.53 -23.80
C PRO A 211 -15.46 -18.19 -24.09
N ALA A 212 -15.71 -17.19 -24.92
CA ALA A 212 -17.05 -16.93 -25.41
C ALA A 212 -17.58 -18.21 -26.08
N ALA A 213 -18.79 -18.65 -25.70
CA ALA A 213 -19.43 -19.77 -26.38
C ALA A 213 -19.47 -19.46 -27.88
N PRO A 214 -19.10 -20.42 -28.76
CA PRO A 214 -19.20 -20.19 -30.18
C PRO A 214 -20.66 -19.81 -30.49
N ALA A 215 -20.85 -18.72 -31.24
CA ALA A 215 -22.17 -18.28 -31.66
C ALA A 215 -22.83 -19.47 -32.37
N ALA A 216 -23.97 -19.92 -31.86
CA ALA A 216 -24.76 -20.97 -32.48
C ALA A 216 -24.99 -20.55 -33.95
N GLN A 217 -24.38 -21.29 -34.90
CA GLN A 217 -24.62 -21.09 -36.31
C GLN A 217 -26.12 -21.28 -36.50
N ALA A 218 -26.83 -20.21 -36.78
CA ALA A 218 -28.22 -20.24 -37.18
C ALA A 218 -28.32 -21.16 -38.40
N GLY A 219 -28.91 -22.33 -38.18
CA GLY A 219 -29.07 -23.36 -39.22
C GLY A 219 -29.73 -22.77 -40.45
N HIS A 220 -29.04 -22.79 -41.56
CA HIS A 220 -29.63 -22.60 -42.89
C HIS A 220 -30.56 -23.78 -43.13
N THR A 221 -31.83 -23.65 -42.79
CA THR A 221 -32.88 -24.53 -43.30
C THR A 221 -33.03 -24.22 -44.75
N LYS A 222 -32.41 -25.04 -45.63
CA LYS A 222 -32.75 -25.07 -47.04
C LYS A 222 -34.13 -25.73 -47.14
N GLU A 223 -35.14 -24.93 -47.38
CA GLU A 223 -36.38 -25.43 -47.96
C GLU A 223 -36.13 -25.84 -49.41
N ARG A 224 -36.54 -27.05 -49.74
CA ARG A 224 -36.80 -27.52 -51.09
C ARG A 224 -38.30 -27.54 -51.35
#